data_e27f58c9c0ead330fff0b2afbc39050c
#
_entry.id   e27f58c9c0ead330fff0b2afbc39050c
#
_cell.length_a   1.000
_cell.length_b   1.000
_cell.length_c   1.000
_cell.angle_alpha   90.00
_cell.angle_beta   90.00
_cell.angle_gamma   90.00
#
_symmetry.space_group_name_H-M   'P 1'
#
loop_
_entity.id
_entity.type
_entity.pdbx_description
1 polymer ?
#
loop_
_entity_poly.entity_id
_entity_poly.type
_entity_poly.pdbx_seq_one_letter_code
_entity_poly.pdbx_strand_id
1 'polypeptide(L)'
;MAEYTHGAAVTINAPTNQVFQLFSHFNDFPKFMSYIKEVTYKDSQTSHWVADVVGSREWDAVNENWIDGKQIGWRSIDGLENHGVVTFESVGDSLTKVQVTLTYTPPVGVLGDVGEKLGVGSHFEKKLQTDLDHFAQLVAQTPSGALDPESSNYLFHADSAAVKGNTTAAQDATLADNT
;
A
#
# COMPACT_ATOMS: atom_id res chain seq x y z
N MET A 1 -19.75 -7.39 14.28
CA MET A 1 -18.59 -8.28 14.46
C MET A 1 -17.38 -7.46 14.89
N ALA A 2 -16.44 -8.09 15.60
CA ALA A 2 -15.25 -7.39 16.04
C ALA A 2 -14.38 -6.98 14.84
N GLU A 3 -13.95 -5.74 14.85
CA GLU A 3 -12.95 -5.22 13.90
C GLU A 3 -11.58 -5.23 14.58
N TYR A 4 -10.55 -5.46 13.79
CA TYR A 4 -9.16 -5.43 14.24
C TYR A 4 -8.39 -4.38 13.47
N THR A 5 -7.72 -3.50 14.21
CA THR A 5 -6.93 -2.42 13.63
C THR A 5 -5.45 -2.68 13.86
N HIS A 6 -4.67 -2.59 12.80
CA HIS A 6 -3.22 -2.74 12.80
C HIS A 6 -2.56 -1.49 12.22
N GLY A 7 -1.40 -1.18 12.72
CA GLY A 7 -0.62 -0.04 12.26
C GLY A 7 0.86 -0.36 12.13
N ALA A 8 1.50 0.33 11.20
CA ALA A 8 2.95 0.32 11.04
C ALA A 8 3.41 1.68 10.52
N ALA A 9 4.63 2.04 10.84
CA ALA A 9 5.22 3.30 10.38
C ALA A 9 6.68 3.10 10.01
N VAL A 10 7.15 3.88 9.03
CA VAL A 10 8.55 3.87 8.59
C VAL A 10 8.94 5.25 8.09
N THR A 11 10.21 5.59 8.25
CA THR A 11 10.80 6.78 7.61
C THR A 11 11.57 6.35 6.38
N ILE A 12 11.23 6.94 5.23
CA ILE A 12 11.81 6.64 3.92
C ILE A 12 12.70 7.79 3.49
N ASN A 13 13.91 7.46 3.06
CA ASN A 13 14.91 8.43 2.58
C ASN A 13 14.62 8.85 1.14
N ALA A 14 13.51 9.55 0.95
CA ALA A 14 13.09 10.13 -0.32
C ALA A 14 12.09 11.27 -0.08
N PRO A 15 11.95 12.22 -1.03
CA PRO A 15 10.94 13.27 -0.95
C PRO A 15 9.52 12.74 -0.91
N THR A 16 8.63 13.43 -0.21
CA THR A 16 7.25 13.00 0.04
C THR A 16 6.46 12.77 -1.26
N ASN A 17 6.62 13.63 -2.25
CA ASN A 17 5.94 13.47 -3.55
C ASN A 17 6.35 12.16 -4.25
N GLN A 18 7.61 11.78 -4.20
CA GLN A 18 8.10 10.54 -4.81
C GLN A 18 7.59 9.29 -4.06
N VAL A 19 7.58 9.34 -2.73
CA VAL A 19 7.07 8.24 -1.91
C VAL A 19 5.56 8.06 -2.14
N PHE A 20 4.80 9.16 -2.14
CA PHE A 20 3.37 9.13 -2.46
C PHE A 20 3.11 8.55 -3.86
N GLN A 21 3.87 8.98 -4.86
CA GLN A 21 3.75 8.51 -6.23
C GLN A 21 3.91 6.98 -6.32
N LEU A 22 4.90 6.41 -5.67
CA LEU A 22 5.10 4.97 -5.65
C LEU A 22 3.95 4.25 -4.94
N PHE A 23 3.55 4.70 -3.76
CA PHE A 23 2.45 4.08 -3.00
C PHE A 23 1.09 4.21 -3.69
N SER A 24 0.91 5.16 -4.59
CA SER A 24 -0.31 5.29 -5.38
C SER A 24 -0.40 4.30 -6.55
N HIS A 25 0.69 3.60 -6.88
CA HIS A 25 0.73 2.54 -7.90
C HIS A 25 0.51 1.16 -7.26
N PHE A 26 -0.75 0.82 -7.00
CA PHE A 26 -1.12 -0.39 -6.25
C PHE A 26 -0.65 -1.69 -6.88
N ASN A 27 -0.52 -1.75 -8.20
CA ASN A 27 -0.04 -2.94 -8.91
C ASN A 27 1.37 -3.39 -8.47
N ASP A 28 2.15 -2.47 -7.92
CA ASP A 28 3.51 -2.75 -7.47
C ASP A 28 3.59 -3.23 -6.02
N PHE A 29 2.49 -3.19 -5.28
CA PHE A 29 2.46 -3.63 -3.87
C PHE A 29 2.97 -5.06 -3.66
N PRO A 30 2.67 -6.04 -4.53
CA PRO A 30 3.25 -7.39 -4.39
C PRO A 30 4.78 -7.42 -4.40
N LYS A 31 5.43 -6.38 -4.89
CA LYS A 31 6.91 -6.28 -4.96
C LYS A 31 7.55 -5.99 -3.60
N PHE A 32 6.84 -5.36 -2.68
CA PHE A 32 7.37 -4.97 -1.38
C PHE A 32 6.46 -5.30 -0.18
N MET A 33 5.21 -5.67 -0.41
CA MET A 33 4.29 -6.15 0.62
C MET A 33 4.10 -7.66 0.46
N SER A 34 4.78 -8.45 1.27
CA SER A 34 4.89 -9.91 1.08
C SER A 34 3.56 -10.66 1.19
N TYR A 35 2.56 -10.08 1.85
CA TYR A 35 1.23 -10.68 2.00
C TYR A 35 0.27 -10.32 0.85
N ILE A 36 0.57 -9.31 0.04
CA ILE A 36 -0.20 -8.96 -1.16
C ILE A 36 0.32 -9.79 -2.33
N LYS A 37 -0.58 -10.54 -2.96
CA LYS A 37 -0.24 -11.44 -4.08
C LYS A 37 -0.50 -10.80 -5.43
N GLU A 38 -1.61 -10.08 -5.55
CA GLU A 38 -2.01 -9.46 -6.80
C GLU A 38 -2.86 -8.22 -6.52
N VAL A 39 -2.70 -7.20 -7.35
CA VAL A 39 -3.60 -6.05 -7.42
C VAL A 39 -3.87 -5.73 -8.87
N THR A 40 -5.14 -5.62 -9.25
CA THR A 40 -5.58 -5.23 -10.59
C THR A 40 -6.59 -4.10 -10.50
N TYR A 41 -6.55 -3.18 -11.46
CA TYR A 41 -7.53 -2.09 -11.53
C TYR A 41 -8.77 -2.53 -12.30
N LYS A 42 -9.95 -2.22 -11.76
CA LYS A 42 -11.26 -2.40 -12.44
C LYS A 42 -11.66 -1.13 -13.17
N ASP A 43 -11.38 0.03 -12.58
CA ASP A 43 -11.57 1.36 -13.16
C ASP A 43 -10.65 2.38 -12.44
N SER A 44 -10.83 3.67 -12.71
CA SER A 44 -9.99 4.74 -12.14
C SER A 44 -10.09 4.88 -10.61
N GLN A 45 -11.08 4.30 -9.96
CA GLN A 45 -11.31 4.43 -8.52
C GLN A 45 -11.42 3.10 -7.80
N THR A 46 -11.53 1.98 -8.55
CA THR A 46 -11.79 0.65 -8.00
C THR A 46 -10.68 -0.33 -8.38
N SER A 47 -10.23 -1.10 -7.40
CA SER A 47 -9.18 -2.11 -7.56
C SER A 47 -9.59 -3.43 -6.94
N HIS A 48 -9.06 -4.53 -7.50
CA HIS A 48 -9.22 -5.89 -6.99
C HIS A 48 -7.92 -6.36 -6.37
N TRP A 49 -8.01 -6.93 -5.18
CA TRP A 49 -6.87 -7.33 -4.35
C TRP A 49 -6.94 -8.81 -4.01
N VAL A 50 -5.79 -9.47 -4.06
CA VAL A 50 -5.59 -10.84 -3.56
C VAL A 50 -4.47 -10.81 -2.54
N ALA A 51 -4.73 -11.31 -1.34
CA ALA A 51 -3.75 -11.32 -0.26
C ALA A 51 -3.75 -12.65 0.49
N ASP A 52 -2.64 -12.98 1.10
CA ASP A 52 -2.48 -14.13 1.99
C ASP A 52 -2.46 -13.65 3.45
N VAL A 53 -3.65 -13.44 3.98
CA VAL A 53 -3.90 -13.00 5.37
C VAL A 53 -4.81 -14.02 6.04
N VAL A 54 -4.27 -14.93 6.80
CA VAL A 54 -5.03 -16.07 7.34
C VAL A 54 -5.70 -16.87 6.21
N GLY A 55 -4.88 -17.37 5.28
CA GLY A 55 -5.30 -17.98 4.01
C GLY A 55 -5.58 -16.95 2.91
N SER A 56 -5.74 -17.43 1.69
CA SER A 56 -6.01 -16.56 0.56
C SER A 56 -7.34 -15.81 0.71
N ARG A 57 -7.29 -14.50 0.56
CA ARG A 57 -8.44 -13.58 0.64
C ARG A 57 -8.45 -12.66 -0.56
N GLU A 58 -9.67 -12.32 -0.99
CA GLU A 58 -9.89 -11.41 -2.10
C GLU A 58 -10.89 -10.33 -1.69
N TRP A 59 -10.74 -9.14 -2.24
CA TRP A 59 -11.71 -8.06 -2.09
C TRP A 59 -11.58 -7.05 -3.21
N ASP A 60 -12.67 -6.35 -3.44
CA ASP A 60 -12.70 -5.14 -4.27
C ASP A 60 -12.70 -3.92 -3.36
N ALA A 61 -11.92 -2.93 -3.69
CA ALA A 61 -11.81 -1.69 -2.93
C ALA A 61 -12.05 -0.47 -3.81
N VAL A 62 -12.64 0.55 -3.22
CA VAL A 62 -12.79 1.89 -3.79
C VAL A 62 -11.86 2.87 -3.08
N ASN A 63 -11.26 3.78 -3.82
CA ASN A 63 -10.49 4.87 -3.25
C ASN A 63 -11.39 5.78 -2.42
N GLU A 64 -10.96 6.10 -1.21
CA GLU A 64 -11.71 6.92 -0.26
C GLU A 64 -10.75 7.82 0.51
N ASN A 65 -11.17 9.05 0.80
CA ASN A 65 -10.34 10.00 1.57
C ASN A 65 -8.95 10.23 0.97
N TRP A 66 -8.86 10.30 -0.36
CA TRP A 66 -7.63 10.54 -1.09
C TRP A 66 -7.25 12.01 -1.05
N ILE A 67 -6.03 12.31 -0.64
CA ILE A 67 -5.47 13.67 -0.63
C ILE A 67 -4.09 13.61 -1.28
N ASP A 68 -3.95 14.19 -2.46
CA ASP A 68 -2.73 14.14 -3.25
C ASP A 68 -1.50 14.60 -2.44
N GLY A 69 -0.47 13.79 -2.48
CA GLY A 69 0.78 14.02 -1.76
C GLY A 69 0.73 13.81 -0.25
N LYS A 70 -0.43 13.48 0.33
CA LYS A 70 -0.61 13.40 1.79
C LYS A 70 -1.24 12.12 2.28
N GLN A 71 -2.21 11.58 1.55
CA GLN A 71 -3.01 10.46 2.06
C GLN A 71 -3.60 9.63 0.94
N ILE A 72 -3.52 8.32 1.11
CA ILE A 72 -4.22 7.32 0.32
C ILE A 72 -5.16 6.58 1.25
N GLY A 73 -6.44 6.57 0.95
CA GLY A 73 -7.43 5.83 1.72
C GLY A 73 -8.25 4.90 0.82
N TRP A 74 -8.77 3.84 1.41
CA TRP A 74 -9.61 2.86 0.71
C TRP A 74 -10.63 2.24 1.65
N ARG A 75 -11.67 1.70 1.03
CA ARG A 75 -12.69 0.87 1.68
C ARG A 75 -13.08 -0.27 0.77
N SER A 76 -13.18 -1.47 1.30
CA SER A 76 -13.71 -2.61 0.53
C SER A 76 -15.19 -2.41 0.21
N ILE A 77 -15.59 -2.87 -0.97
CA ILE A 77 -16.99 -2.85 -1.45
C ILE A 77 -17.51 -4.25 -1.72
N ASP A 78 -16.64 -5.24 -1.78
CA ASP A 78 -16.96 -6.66 -1.92
C ASP A 78 -15.80 -7.50 -1.37
N GLY A 79 -16.08 -8.75 -0.96
CA GLY A 79 -15.10 -9.68 -0.43
C GLY A 79 -14.74 -9.42 1.03
N LEU A 80 -13.46 -9.52 1.39
CA LEU A 80 -13.00 -9.29 2.76
C LEU A 80 -13.27 -7.84 3.17
N GLU A 81 -14.08 -7.66 4.21
CA GLU A 81 -14.38 -6.34 4.74
C GLU A 81 -13.14 -5.72 5.38
N ASN A 82 -12.67 -4.61 4.80
CA ASN A 82 -11.52 -3.87 5.30
C ASN A 82 -11.57 -2.41 4.82
N HIS A 83 -10.88 -1.57 5.56
CA HIS A 83 -10.62 -0.20 5.17
C HIS A 83 -9.29 0.26 5.77
N GLY A 84 -8.71 1.29 5.22
CA GLY A 84 -7.44 1.77 5.74
C GLY A 84 -7.02 3.09 5.16
N VAL A 85 -5.89 3.55 5.66
CA VAL A 85 -5.28 4.79 5.23
C VAL A 85 -3.76 4.70 5.32
N VAL A 86 -3.09 5.26 4.33
CA VAL A 86 -1.65 5.52 4.36
C VAL A 86 -1.45 7.02 4.36
N THR A 87 -0.72 7.54 5.33
CA THR A 87 -0.39 8.96 5.42
C THR A 87 1.10 9.20 5.15
N PHE A 88 1.40 10.34 4.55
CA PHE A 88 2.73 10.75 4.14
C PHE A 88 3.03 12.11 4.73
N GLU A 89 4.07 12.18 5.55
CA GLU A 89 4.49 13.41 6.23
C GLU A 89 5.97 13.71 5.93
N SER A 90 6.25 14.91 5.44
CA SER A 90 7.62 15.37 5.29
C SER A 90 8.23 15.63 6.66
N VAL A 91 9.31 14.94 6.99
CA VAL A 91 10.06 15.09 8.25
C VAL A 91 11.48 15.59 8.04
N GLY A 92 11.80 16.01 6.83
CA GLY A 92 13.08 16.54 6.38
C GLY A 92 13.10 16.75 4.88
N ASP A 93 14.15 17.35 4.32
CA ASP A 93 14.23 17.70 2.89
C ASP A 93 14.08 16.51 1.94
N SER A 94 14.53 15.34 2.36
CA SER A 94 14.42 14.09 1.60
C SER A 94 14.08 12.94 2.54
N LEU A 95 13.22 13.20 3.52
CA LEU A 95 12.75 12.23 4.48
C LEU A 95 11.22 12.28 4.58
N THR A 96 10.59 11.13 4.44
CA THR A 96 9.14 11.00 4.51
C THR A 96 8.77 9.94 5.55
N LYS A 97 7.94 10.33 6.50
CA LYS A 97 7.28 9.37 7.40
C LYS A 97 6.05 8.82 6.72
N VAL A 98 6.01 7.51 6.55
CA VAL A 98 4.84 6.77 6.06
C VAL A 98 4.21 6.05 7.23
N GLN A 99 2.90 6.22 7.39
CA GLN A 99 2.13 5.50 8.41
C GLN A 99 0.96 4.80 7.76
N VAL A 100 0.88 3.48 7.96
CA VAL A 100 -0.21 2.63 7.49
C VAL A 100 -1.12 2.30 8.66
N THR A 101 -2.41 2.45 8.47
CA THR A 101 -3.44 1.97 9.40
C THR A 101 -4.44 1.14 8.60
N LEU A 102 -4.65 -0.10 9.01
CA LEU A 102 -5.56 -1.04 8.36
C LEU A 102 -6.52 -1.62 9.40
N THR A 103 -7.79 -1.58 9.09
CA THR A 103 -8.86 -2.22 9.88
C THR A 103 -9.55 -3.27 9.02
N TYR A 104 -9.80 -4.44 9.57
CA TYR A 104 -10.53 -5.51 8.87
C TYR A 104 -11.48 -6.23 9.81
N THR A 105 -12.52 -6.83 9.23
CA THR A 105 -13.48 -7.70 9.92
C THR A 105 -13.21 -9.15 9.50
N PRO A 106 -12.81 -10.05 10.42
CA PRO A 106 -12.59 -11.45 10.08
C PRO A 106 -13.87 -12.10 9.56
N PRO A 107 -13.79 -12.94 8.51
CA PRO A 107 -14.94 -13.67 8.00
C PRO A 107 -15.55 -14.60 9.05
N VAL A 108 -16.87 -14.76 9.04
CA VAL A 108 -17.58 -15.70 9.91
C VAL A 108 -17.06 -17.12 9.68
N GLY A 109 -16.76 -17.83 10.78
CA GLY A 109 -16.29 -19.23 10.72
C GLY A 109 -14.78 -19.38 10.53
N VAL A 110 -14.06 -18.32 10.25
CA VAL A 110 -12.60 -18.30 10.40
C VAL A 110 -12.29 -17.78 11.80
N LEU A 111 -11.34 -18.39 12.45
CA LEU A 111 -10.83 -18.18 13.80
C LEU A 111 -10.50 -16.71 14.19
N GLY A 112 -11.32 -15.73 13.74
CA GLY A 112 -11.06 -14.30 13.94
C GLY A 112 -10.70 -13.98 15.37
N ASP A 113 -11.64 -14.20 16.30
CA ASP A 113 -11.42 -13.93 17.73
C ASP A 113 -10.34 -14.83 18.34
N VAL A 114 -10.28 -16.09 17.91
CA VAL A 114 -9.27 -17.03 18.42
C VAL A 114 -7.92 -16.74 17.82
N GLY A 115 -7.87 -16.41 16.52
CA GLY A 115 -6.64 -16.05 15.82
C GLY A 115 -5.98 -14.81 16.42
N GLU A 116 -6.75 -13.75 16.66
CA GLU A 116 -6.25 -12.52 17.30
C GLU A 116 -5.81 -12.77 18.75
N LYS A 117 -6.59 -13.51 19.51
CA LYS A 117 -6.22 -13.92 20.89
C LYS A 117 -4.96 -14.78 20.94
N LEU A 118 -4.67 -15.54 19.90
CA LEU A 118 -3.46 -16.33 19.76
C LEU A 118 -2.28 -15.55 19.15
N GLY A 119 -2.44 -14.25 18.91
CA GLY A 119 -1.38 -13.39 18.39
C GLY A 119 -1.24 -13.35 16.87
N VAL A 120 -2.22 -13.82 16.12
CA VAL A 120 -2.20 -13.76 14.64
C VAL A 120 -2.14 -12.30 14.18
N GLY A 121 -2.89 -11.40 14.82
CA GLY A 121 -2.84 -9.97 14.54
C GLY A 121 -1.47 -9.36 14.81
N SER A 122 -0.83 -9.71 15.90
CA SER A 122 0.53 -9.25 16.19
C SER A 122 1.56 -9.80 15.21
N HIS A 123 1.33 -10.98 14.67
CA HIS A 123 2.18 -11.55 13.61
C HIS A 123 2.00 -10.76 12.30
N PHE A 124 0.77 -10.38 11.96
CA PHE A 124 0.49 -9.54 10.80
C PHE A 124 1.15 -8.16 10.92
N GLU A 125 1.03 -7.50 12.07
CA GLU A 125 1.69 -6.20 12.31
C GLU A 125 3.21 -6.29 12.16
N LYS A 126 3.83 -7.33 12.72
CA LYS A 126 5.27 -7.57 12.57
C LYS A 126 5.66 -7.76 11.12
N LYS A 127 4.88 -8.51 10.35
CA LYS A 127 5.12 -8.74 8.94
C LYS A 127 5.00 -7.44 8.13
N LEU A 128 3.96 -6.66 8.38
CA LEU A 128 3.76 -5.35 7.76
C LEU A 128 4.93 -4.40 8.08
N GLN A 129 5.33 -4.32 9.36
CA GLN A 129 6.46 -3.49 9.76
C GLN A 129 7.77 -3.95 9.11
N THR A 130 8.02 -5.26 9.06
CA THR A 130 9.20 -5.84 8.42
C THR A 130 9.24 -5.50 6.93
N ASP A 131 8.13 -5.61 6.23
CA ASP A 131 8.04 -5.27 4.81
C ASP A 131 8.33 -3.78 4.56
N LEU A 132 7.79 -2.89 5.40
CA LEU A 132 8.06 -1.46 5.31
C LEU A 132 9.53 -1.13 5.61
N ASP A 133 10.12 -1.77 6.61
CA ASP A 133 11.53 -1.58 6.96
C ASP A 133 12.47 -2.05 5.83
N HIS A 134 12.19 -3.19 5.22
CA HIS A 134 12.92 -3.69 4.05
C HIS A 134 12.78 -2.74 2.87
N PHE A 135 11.58 -2.24 2.63
CA PHE A 135 11.34 -1.26 1.57
C PHE A 135 12.16 0.03 1.80
N ALA A 136 12.17 0.56 3.03
CA ALA A 136 12.97 1.74 3.37
C ALA A 136 14.47 1.51 3.15
N GLN A 137 14.99 0.35 3.51
CA GLN A 137 16.39 -0.03 3.26
C GLN A 137 16.69 -0.10 1.77
N LEU A 138 15.78 -0.67 0.98
CA LEU A 138 15.93 -0.77 -0.47
C LEU A 138 15.96 0.63 -1.11
N VAL A 139 15.07 1.53 -0.72
CA VAL A 139 15.02 2.90 -1.22
C VAL A 139 16.31 3.67 -0.89
N ALA A 140 16.84 3.50 0.31
CA ALA A 140 18.09 4.16 0.74
C ALA A 140 19.32 3.79 -0.13
N GLN A 141 19.24 2.68 -0.86
CA GLN A 141 20.32 2.18 -1.71
C GLN A 141 20.09 2.45 -3.21
N THR A 142 18.99 3.08 -3.57
CA THR A 142 18.62 3.31 -4.97
C THR A 142 19.02 4.70 -5.45
N PRO A 143 19.21 4.87 -6.77
CA PRO A 143 19.55 6.19 -7.34
C PRO A 143 18.34 7.13 -7.34
N SER A 144 18.61 8.40 -7.59
CA SER A 144 17.57 9.40 -7.81
C SER A 144 16.61 8.96 -8.94
N GLY A 145 15.32 9.19 -8.74
CA GLY A 145 14.27 8.80 -9.69
C GLY A 145 13.80 7.34 -9.57
N ALA A 146 14.33 6.57 -8.61
CA ALA A 146 13.97 5.16 -8.44
C ALA A 146 12.53 4.94 -7.99
N LEU A 147 11.86 5.94 -7.45
CA LEU A 147 10.45 5.88 -7.05
C LEU A 147 9.48 6.44 -8.09
N ASP A 148 9.99 6.98 -9.19
CA ASP A 148 9.17 7.49 -10.28
C ASP A 148 8.88 6.37 -11.29
N PRO A 149 7.61 5.93 -11.44
CA PRO A 149 7.24 4.86 -12.35
C PRO A 149 7.51 5.16 -13.83
N GLU A 150 7.66 6.42 -14.20
CA GLU A 150 8.00 6.83 -15.56
C GLU A 150 9.51 6.93 -15.81
N SER A 151 10.32 6.90 -14.74
CA SER A 151 11.78 6.95 -14.85
C SER A 151 12.35 5.63 -15.36
N SER A 152 13.39 5.70 -16.18
CA SER A 152 14.19 4.52 -16.56
C SER A 152 14.88 3.87 -15.35
N ASN A 153 15.03 4.60 -14.26
CA ASN A 153 15.61 4.11 -13.01
C ASN A 153 14.55 3.56 -12.03
N TYR A 154 13.29 3.47 -12.45
CA TYR A 154 12.22 3.01 -11.58
C TYR A 154 12.50 1.62 -11.01
N LEU A 155 12.33 1.49 -9.69
CA LEU A 155 12.65 0.31 -8.89
C LEU A 155 11.96 -0.98 -9.40
N PHE A 156 10.75 -0.86 -9.92
CA PHE A 156 9.93 -1.96 -10.42
C PHE A 156 9.59 -1.81 -11.91
N HIS A 157 10.50 -1.26 -12.69
CA HIS A 157 10.26 -0.80 -14.06
C HIS A 157 9.48 -1.79 -14.95
N ALA A 158 9.87 -3.05 -14.98
CA ALA A 158 9.25 -4.05 -15.85
C ALA A 158 7.77 -4.33 -15.51
N ASP A 159 7.36 -4.06 -14.29
CA ASP A 159 6.03 -4.41 -13.74
C ASP A 159 5.24 -3.21 -13.25
N SER A 160 5.74 -1.99 -13.43
CA SER A 160 5.08 -0.79 -12.91
C SER A 160 3.69 -0.58 -13.52
N ALA A 161 2.79 -0.01 -12.74
CA ALA A 161 1.45 0.36 -13.20
C ALA A 161 1.52 1.33 -14.37
N ALA A 162 2.42 2.32 -14.31
CA ALA A 162 2.62 3.30 -15.38
C ALA A 162 3.07 2.66 -16.68
N VAL A 163 4.03 1.72 -16.63
CA VAL A 163 4.51 0.99 -17.81
C VAL A 163 3.40 0.14 -18.43
N LYS A 164 2.54 -0.45 -17.61
CA LYS A 164 1.39 -1.25 -18.07
C LYS A 164 0.19 -0.41 -18.50
N GLY A 165 0.20 0.91 -18.28
CA GLY A 165 -0.93 1.79 -18.54
C GLY A 165 -2.12 1.58 -17.60
N ASN A 166 -1.91 1.00 -16.42
CA ASN A 166 -2.95 0.63 -15.46
C ASN A 166 -3.04 1.61 -14.27
N THR A 167 -2.85 2.89 -14.52
CA THR A 167 -2.94 3.93 -13.50
C THR A 167 -4.38 4.39 -13.27
N THR A 168 -4.69 4.79 -12.04
CA THR A 168 -5.95 5.48 -11.73
C THR A 168 -5.84 6.97 -12.09
N ALA A 169 -6.97 7.67 -12.14
CA ALA A 169 -6.99 9.12 -12.38
C ALA A 169 -6.18 9.90 -11.32
N ALA A 170 -6.20 9.46 -10.06
CA ALA A 170 -5.40 10.07 -8.99
C ALA A 170 -3.90 9.84 -9.20
N GLN A 171 -3.51 8.65 -9.64
CA GLN A 171 -2.12 8.32 -9.98
C GLN A 171 -1.64 9.13 -11.17
N ASP A 172 -2.47 9.26 -12.22
CA ASP A 172 -2.15 10.05 -13.41
C ASP A 172 -1.95 11.52 -13.04
N ALA A 173 -2.79 12.10 -12.18
CA ALA A 173 -2.64 13.46 -11.70
C ALA A 173 -1.34 13.65 -10.91
N THR A 174 -0.99 12.68 -10.05
CA THR A 174 0.26 12.70 -9.27
C THR A 174 1.50 12.64 -10.17
N LEU A 175 1.45 11.84 -11.23
CA LEU A 175 2.54 11.74 -12.21
C LEU A 175 2.71 13.06 -12.98
N ALA A 176 1.61 13.71 -13.38
CA ALA A 176 1.64 14.97 -14.12
C ALA A 176 2.26 16.12 -13.31
N ASP A 177 2.02 16.16 -12.01
CA ASP A 177 2.56 17.21 -11.12
C ASP A 177 4.07 17.10 -10.91
N ASN A 178 4.68 15.96 -11.23
CA ASN A 178 6.10 15.68 -11.03
C ASN A 178 6.95 15.76 -12.34
N THR A 179 6.34 16.11 -13.46
CA THR A 179 7.00 16.31 -14.74
C THR A 179 7.15 17.78 -15.06
#